data_cd1d1a9def654dfd8a8cc4737a0dd059
#
_entry.id   cd1d1a9def654dfd8a8cc4737a0dd059
#
_cell.length_a   1.000
_cell.length_b   1.000
_cell.length_c   1.000
_cell.angle_alpha   90.00
_cell.angle_beta   90.00
_cell.angle_gamma   90.00
#
_symmetry.space_group_name_H-M   'P 1'
#
loop_
_entity.id
_entity.type
_entity.pdbx_description
1 polymer ?
#
loop_
_entity_poly.entity_id
_entity_poly.type
_entity_poly.pdbx_seq_one_letter_code
_entity_poly.pdbx_strand_id
1 'polypeptide(L)'
;MFNGRTQEYDDTTISNSGFWPDIEIAEFQKQRAIPLQIPNEMLKSVLIAAMQGVNIDLQSVEQDYKGQGINRAADISADRINGENYAETLYKKAVFSRAKAELLPEFNVLSSREIHTNREYADEQKSLLAEATHAIRTLKGKRRGSVWLI
;
A
#
# COMPACT_ATOMS: atom_id res chain seq x y z
N MET A 1 30.56 -2.11 25.27
CA MET A 1 30.43 -1.42 23.98
C MET A 1 29.03 -1.75 23.41
N PHE A 2 28.12 -0.82 23.51
CA PHE A 2 26.83 -0.98 22.89
C PHE A 2 26.98 -0.78 21.38
N ASN A 3 26.98 -1.85 20.61
CA ASN A 3 26.65 -1.76 19.22
C ASN A 3 25.13 -1.53 19.13
N GLY A 4 24.73 -0.29 19.39
CA GLY A 4 23.42 0.16 18.98
C GLY A 4 23.37 0.07 17.47
N ARG A 5 22.82 -1.02 16.93
CA ARG A 5 22.37 -1.00 15.54
C ARG A 5 21.37 0.13 15.46
N THR A 6 21.79 1.23 14.87
CA THR A 6 20.89 2.27 14.43
C THR A 6 19.85 1.56 13.58
N GLN A 7 18.61 1.54 14.06
CA GLN A 7 17.53 1.00 13.27
C GLN A 7 17.30 1.96 12.12
N GLU A 8 17.70 1.55 10.94
CA GLU A 8 17.57 2.35 9.74
C GLU A 8 16.41 1.87 8.91
N TYR A 9 15.87 2.77 8.09
CA TYR A 9 14.89 2.38 7.08
C TYR A 9 15.54 1.44 6.06
N ASP A 10 14.75 0.50 5.55
CA ASP A 10 15.22 -0.43 4.52
C ASP A 10 15.11 0.25 3.14
N ASP A 11 16.23 0.45 2.47
CA ASP A 11 16.30 1.07 1.15
C ASP A 11 16.01 0.09 -0.01
N THR A 12 15.60 -1.14 0.31
CA THR A 12 15.27 -2.15 -0.70
C THR A 12 14.03 -1.76 -1.49
N THR A 13 14.10 -1.93 -2.80
CA THR A 13 12.98 -1.78 -3.71
C THR A 13 12.46 -3.14 -4.12
N ILE A 14 11.15 -3.36 -3.99
CA ILE A 14 10.48 -4.55 -4.47
C ILE A 14 10.01 -4.29 -5.90
N SER A 15 10.53 -5.07 -6.85
CA SER A 15 10.14 -4.96 -8.25
C SER A 15 8.72 -5.47 -8.47
N ASN A 16 7.92 -4.71 -9.21
CA ASN A 16 6.56 -5.10 -9.60
C ASN A 16 6.55 -5.87 -10.92
N SER A 17 5.36 -6.25 -11.36
CA SER A 17 5.14 -7.06 -12.56
C SER A 17 5.34 -6.35 -13.90
N GLY A 18 5.65 -5.06 -13.90
CA GLY A 18 5.99 -4.27 -15.09
C GLY A 18 5.01 -3.18 -15.45
N PHE A 19 3.75 -3.25 -15.04
CA PHE A 19 2.75 -2.19 -15.28
C PHE A 19 2.66 -1.22 -14.10
N TRP A 20 2.39 -1.73 -12.90
CA TRP A 20 2.27 -0.93 -11.68
C TRP A 20 3.65 -0.58 -11.12
N PRO A 21 3.75 0.51 -10.34
CA PRO A 21 5.06 0.94 -9.85
C PRO A 21 5.72 -0.07 -8.91
N ASP A 22 7.04 -0.06 -8.87
CA ASP A 22 7.82 -0.75 -7.87
C ASP A 22 7.57 -0.13 -6.50
N ILE A 23 7.78 -0.89 -5.44
CA ILE A 23 7.52 -0.46 -4.07
C ILE A 23 8.82 -0.38 -3.28
N GLU A 24 9.11 0.80 -2.75
CA GLU A 24 10.23 1.01 -1.83
C GLU A 24 9.79 0.74 -0.39
N ILE A 25 10.50 -0.14 0.30
CA ILE A 25 10.18 -0.49 1.70
C ILE A 25 10.30 0.76 2.59
N ALA A 26 11.34 1.57 2.38
CA ALA A 26 11.54 2.81 3.15
C ALA A 26 10.35 3.79 3.00
N GLU A 27 9.79 3.90 1.81
CA GLU A 27 8.61 4.74 1.57
C GLU A 27 7.42 4.26 2.40
N PHE A 28 7.17 2.95 2.41
CA PHE A 28 6.13 2.35 3.25
C PHE A 28 6.34 2.63 4.73
N GLN A 29 7.56 2.41 5.22
CA GLN A 29 7.91 2.65 6.62
C GLN A 29 7.65 4.09 7.05
N LYS A 30 8.04 5.06 6.20
CA LYS A 30 7.90 6.48 6.51
C LYS A 30 6.46 6.96 6.39
N GLN A 31 5.76 6.58 5.31
CA GLN A 31 4.41 7.06 5.05
C GLN A 31 3.38 6.49 6.02
N ARG A 32 3.58 5.28 6.50
CA ARG A 32 2.62 4.59 7.35
C ARG A 32 3.06 4.45 8.79
N ALA A 33 4.14 5.13 9.17
CA ALA A 33 4.68 5.12 10.52
C ALA A 33 4.88 3.70 11.05
N ILE A 34 5.54 2.87 10.26
CA ILE A 34 5.81 1.48 10.64
C ILE A 34 6.98 1.46 11.62
N PRO A 35 6.84 0.82 12.79
CA PRO A 35 7.95 0.71 13.74
C PRO A 35 9.18 0.04 13.13
N LEU A 36 10.36 0.64 13.35
CA LEU A 36 11.62 0.13 12.83
C LEU A 36 12.02 -1.22 13.45
N GLN A 37 11.38 -1.60 14.56
CA GLN A 37 11.59 -2.89 15.22
C GLN A 37 10.99 -4.08 14.45
N ILE A 38 10.04 -3.83 13.55
CA ILE A 38 9.45 -4.90 12.73
C ILE A 38 10.52 -5.38 11.74
N PRO A 39 10.80 -6.70 11.68
CA PRO A 39 11.83 -7.23 10.79
C PRO A 39 11.55 -6.91 9.31
N ASN A 40 12.61 -6.55 8.59
CA ASN A 40 12.50 -6.20 7.16
C ASN A 40 11.94 -7.34 6.31
N GLU A 41 12.24 -8.58 6.62
CA GLU A 41 11.68 -9.73 5.91
C GLU A 41 10.16 -9.84 6.08
N MET A 42 9.65 -9.48 7.24
CA MET A 42 8.21 -9.41 7.48
C MET A 42 7.55 -8.30 6.65
N LEU A 43 8.17 -7.12 6.62
CA LEU A 43 7.69 -6.00 5.79
C LEU A 43 7.65 -6.38 4.31
N LYS A 44 8.72 -7.00 3.83
CA LYS A 44 8.81 -7.47 2.45
C LYS A 44 7.70 -8.46 2.13
N SER A 45 7.47 -9.43 3.01
CA SER A 45 6.44 -10.45 2.84
C SER A 45 5.03 -9.86 2.73
N VAL A 46 4.65 -8.97 3.65
CA VAL A 46 3.32 -8.35 3.62
C VAL A 46 3.15 -7.42 2.43
N LEU A 47 4.21 -6.71 2.03
CA LEU A 47 4.17 -5.85 0.85
C LEU A 47 4.00 -6.66 -0.44
N ILE A 48 4.73 -7.76 -0.60
CA ILE A 48 4.59 -8.63 -1.76
C ILE A 48 3.17 -9.19 -1.85
N ALA A 49 2.63 -9.69 -0.74
CA ALA A 49 1.26 -10.20 -0.70
C ALA A 49 0.24 -9.12 -1.06
N ALA A 50 0.41 -7.91 -0.54
CA ALA A 50 -0.46 -6.77 -0.86
C ALA A 50 -0.35 -6.38 -2.34
N MET A 51 0.86 -6.33 -2.89
CA MET A 51 1.09 -6.04 -4.32
C MET A 51 0.39 -7.06 -5.22
N GLN A 52 0.55 -8.34 -4.92
CA GLN A 52 -0.10 -9.41 -5.68
C GLN A 52 -1.62 -9.31 -5.62
N GLY A 53 -2.18 -9.08 -4.45
CA GLY A 53 -3.62 -8.93 -4.26
C GLY A 53 -4.20 -7.73 -5.00
N VAL A 54 -3.52 -6.58 -4.93
CA VAL A 54 -3.95 -5.37 -5.64
C VAL A 54 -3.82 -5.56 -7.15
N ASN A 55 -2.75 -6.19 -7.62
CA ASN A 55 -2.56 -6.49 -9.04
C ASN A 55 -3.70 -7.39 -9.58
N ILE A 56 -4.13 -8.38 -8.81
CA ILE A 56 -5.25 -9.24 -9.17
C ILE A 56 -6.54 -8.40 -9.29
N ASP A 57 -6.82 -7.56 -8.30
CA ASP A 57 -8.01 -6.71 -8.27
C ASP A 57 -8.03 -5.71 -9.43
N LEU A 58 -6.86 -5.28 -9.90
CA LEU A 58 -6.71 -4.29 -10.97
C LEU A 58 -6.40 -4.90 -12.34
N GLN A 59 -6.48 -6.22 -12.48
CA GLN A 59 -6.10 -6.90 -13.71
C GLN A 59 -6.89 -6.39 -14.93
N SER A 60 -8.19 -6.15 -14.79
CA SER A 60 -9.02 -5.61 -15.87
C SER A 60 -8.61 -4.18 -16.25
N VAL A 61 -8.25 -3.36 -15.28
CA VAL A 61 -7.75 -1.99 -15.49
C VAL A 61 -6.46 -2.01 -16.29
N GLU A 62 -5.52 -2.86 -15.89
CA GLU A 62 -4.24 -3.04 -16.60
C GLU A 62 -4.47 -3.47 -18.05
N GLN A 63 -5.33 -4.46 -18.27
CA GLN A 63 -5.65 -4.96 -19.62
C GLN A 63 -6.28 -3.88 -20.49
N ASP A 64 -7.19 -3.09 -19.94
CA ASP A 64 -7.87 -2.00 -20.66
C ASP A 64 -6.85 -0.92 -21.10
N TYR A 65 -5.92 -0.55 -20.22
CA TYR A 65 -4.87 0.41 -20.58
C TYR A 65 -3.90 -0.15 -21.62
N LYS A 66 -3.49 -1.40 -21.47
CA LYS A 66 -2.64 -2.07 -22.47
C LYS A 66 -3.31 -2.14 -23.83
N GLY A 67 -4.62 -2.35 -23.86
CA GLY A 67 -5.42 -2.31 -25.10
C GLY A 67 -5.42 -0.95 -25.77
N GLN A 68 -5.19 0.11 -25.02
CA GLN A 68 -5.05 1.49 -25.51
C GLN A 68 -3.59 1.87 -25.85
N GLY A 69 -2.67 0.94 -25.75
CA GLY A 69 -1.25 1.20 -25.98
C GLY A 69 -0.49 1.77 -24.78
N ILE A 70 -1.12 1.80 -23.60
CA ILE A 70 -0.48 2.24 -22.36
C ILE A 70 0.06 1.03 -21.62
N ASN A 71 1.40 0.90 -21.58
CA ASN A 71 2.07 -0.29 -21.05
C ASN A 71 2.60 -0.13 -19.64
N ARG A 72 2.50 1.06 -19.06
CA ARG A 72 2.97 1.36 -17.70
C ARG A 72 2.01 2.33 -17.04
N ALA A 73 1.78 2.13 -15.74
CA ALA A 73 0.96 3.05 -14.93
C ALA A 73 1.49 4.48 -14.97
N ALA A 74 2.81 4.66 -15.06
CA ALA A 74 3.46 5.96 -15.19
C ALA A 74 2.98 6.76 -16.41
N ASP A 75 2.47 6.10 -17.44
CA ASP A 75 2.03 6.72 -18.69
C ASP A 75 0.51 6.96 -18.76
N ILE A 76 -0.25 6.61 -17.70
CA ILE A 76 -1.70 6.81 -17.65
C ILE A 76 -2.07 8.29 -17.68
N SER A 77 -1.29 9.14 -17.03
CA SER A 77 -1.51 10.59 -17.00
C SER A 77 -0.19 11.33 -17.02
N ALA A 78 -0.15 12.42 -17.76
CA ALA A 78 1.01 13.32 -17.79
C ALA A 78 1.04 14.27 -16.60
N ASP A 79 -0.08 14.42 -15.89
CA ASP A 79 -0.18 15.27 -14.71
C ASP A 79 0.48 14.55 -13.52
N ARG A 80 1.62 15.10 -13.07
CA ARG A 80 2.44 14.51 -12.02
C ARG A 80 2.60 15.48 -10.86
N ILE A 81 2.42 14.96 -9.66
CA ILE A 81 2.72 15.67 -8.42
C ILE A 81 3.83 14.90 -7.71
N ASN A 82 4.94 15.57 -7.43
CA ASN A 82 6.12 14.95 -6.81
C ASN A 82 6.60 13.69 -7.56
N GLY A 83 6.56 13.75 -8.90
CA GLY A 83 7.05 12.69 -9.77
C GLY A 83 6.11 11.54 -10.05
N GLU A 84 4.91 11.52 -9.47
CA GLU A 84 3.92 10.47 -9.64
C GLU A 84 2.60 11.00 -10.19
N ASN A 85 1.95 10.23 -11.06
CA ASN A 85 0.58 10.51 -11.46
C ASN A 85 -0.41 9.90 -10.44
N TYR A 86 -1.70 10.22 -10.59
CA TYR A 86 -2.73 9.76 -9.66
C TYR A 86 -2.83 8.22 -9.60
N ALA A 87 -2.59 7.53 -10.69
CA ALA A 87 -2.69 6.07 -10.74
C ALA A 87 -1.59 5.40 -9.92
N GLU A 88 -0.37 5.91 -10.02
CA GLU A 88 0.76 5.44 -9.21
C GLU A 88 0.52 5.70 -7.72
N THR A 89 0.05 6.89 -7.38
CA THR A 89 -0.25 7.28 -6.00
C THR A 89 -1.35 6.42 -5.39
N LEU A 90 -2.45 6.19 -6.11
CA LEU A 90 -3.55 5.35 -5.63
C LEU A 90 -3.14 3.88 -5.51
N TYR A 91 -2.34 3.39 -6.43
CA TYR A 91 -1.80 2.03 -6.34
C TYR A 91 -1.01 1.84 -5.05
N LYS A 92 -0.06 2.73 -4.77
CA LYS A 92 0.74 2.69 -3.54
C LYS A 92 -0.13 2.81 -2.30
N LYS A 93 -1.13 3.67 -2.33
CA LYS A 93 -2.09 3.81 -1.23
C LYS A 93 -2.81 2.49 -0.93
N ALA A 94 -3.27 1.79 -1.96
CA ALA A 94 -3.93 0.50 -1.81
C ALA A 94 -2.98 -0.56 -1.21
N VAL A 95 -1.77 -0.64 -1.73
CA VAL A 95 -0.74 -1.59 -1.26
C VAL A 95 -0.36 -1.30 0.19
N PHE A 96 -0.05 -0.06 0.51
CA PHE A 96 0.39 0.33 1.85
C PHE A 96 -0.70 0.14 2.89
N SER A 97 -1.94 0.45 2.56
CA SER A 97 -3.07 0.26 3.47
C SER A 97 -3.30 -1.22 3.79
N ARG A 98 -3.27 -2.09 2.78
CA ARG A 98 -3.42 -3.55 2.98
C ARG A 98 -2.25 -4.13 3.77
N ALA A 99 -1.03 -3.73 3.44
CA ALA A 99 0.16 -4.22 4.13
C ALA A 99 0.16 -3.82 5.60
N LYS A 100 -0.17 -2.57 5.91
CA LYS A 100 -0.27 -2.12 7.31
C LYS A 100 -1.37 -2.86 8.06
N ALA A 101 -2.52 -3.10 7.42
CA ALA A 101 -3.60 -3.86 8.05
C ALA A 101 -3.16 -5.25 8.51
N GLU A 102 -2.33 -5.93 7.72
CA GLU A 102 -1.76 -7.23 8.09
C GLU A 102 -0.72 -7.14 9.22
N LEU A 103 -0.03 -6.01 9.34
CA LEU A 103 1.00 -5.80 10.35
C LEU A 103 0.44 -5.38 11.71
N LEU A 104 -0.81 -4.96 11.80
CA LEU A 104 -1.37 -4.45 13.06
C LEU A 104 -1.22 -5.40 14.25
N PRO A 105 -1.39 -6.73 14.12
CA PRO A 105 -1.12 -7.64 15.23
C PRO A 105 0.30 -7.55 15.80
N GLU A 106 1.28 -7.27 14.95
CA GLU A 106 2.67 -7.10 15.38
C GLU A 106 2.88 -5.82 16.20
N PHE A 107 2.09 -4.79 15.94
CA PHE A 107 2.12 -3.56 16.72
C PHE A 107 1.69 -3.81 18.17
N ASN A 108 0.75 -4.73 18.40
CA ASN A 108 0.33 -5.16 19.73
C ASN A 108 1.48 -5.77 20.53
N VAL A 109 2.32 -6.56 19.87
CA VAL A 109 3.45 -7.22 20.52
C VAL A 109 4.49 -6.18 20.96
N LEU A 110 4.69 -5.14 20.16
CA LEU A 110 5.67 -4.08 20.42
C LEU A 110 5.20 -3.08 21.47
N SER A 111 3.90 -2.86 21.59
CA SER A 111 3.29 -1.90 22.51
C SER A 111 2.73 -2.54 23.77
N SER A 112 3.44 -3.55 24.31
CA SER A 112 2.99 -4.35 25.47
C SER A 112 2.71 -3.55 26.75
N ARG A 113 2.89 -2.24 26.77
CA ARG A 113 2.64 -1.34 27.88
C ARG A 113 1.35 -0.55 27.79
N GLU A 114 0.72 -0.51 26.64
CA GLU A 114 -0.55 0.17 26.45
C GLU A 114 -1.61 -0.87 26.09
N ILE A 115 -2.63 -0.94 26.92
CA ILE A 115 -3.79 -1.78 26.66
C ILE A 115 -4.58 -1.11 25.54
N HIS A 116 -4.09 -1.23 24.32
CA HIS A 116 -4.97 -1.05 23.19
C HIS A 116 -5.90 -2.24 23.15
N THR A 117 -7.17 -1.97 23.32
CA THR A 117 -8.17 -3.03 23.26
C THR A 117 -8.13 -3.65 21.86
N ASN A 118 -8.29 -4.96 21.75
CA ASN A 118 -8.43 -5.66 20.47
C ASN A 118 -9.43 -4.98 19.54
N ARG A 119 -10.38 -4.24 20.08
CA ARG A 119 -11.38 -3.47 19.36
C ARG A 119 -10.78 -2.29 18.57
N GLU A 120 -9.82 -1.56 19.15
CA GLU A 120 -9.17 -0.43 18.48
C GLU A 120 -8.36 -0.89 17.28
N TYR A 121 -7.64 -2.00 17.38
CA TYR A 121 -6.92 -2.58 16.26
C TYR A 121 -7.87 -3.12 15.19
N ALA A 122 -8.98 -3.72 15.57
CA ALA A 122 -9.98 -4.20 14.63
C ALA A 122 -10.60 -3.02 13.84
N ASP A 123 -10.89 -1.91 14.51
CA ASP A 123 -11.42 -0.71 13.89
C ASP A 123 -10.39 -0.07 12.96
N GLU A 124 -9.13 0.01 13.36
CA GLU A 124 -8.04 0.52 12.52
C GLU A 124 -7.82 -0.37 11.30
N GLN A 125 -7.80 -1.68 11.47
CA GLN A 125 -7.68 -2.64 10.38
C GLN A 125 -8.81 -2.46 9.36
N LYS A 126 -10.03 -2.33 9.83
CA LYS A 126 -11.21 -2.11 9.00
C LYS A 126 -11.10 -0.79 8.21
N SER A 127 -10.63 0.26 8.86
CA SER A 127 -10.40 1.56 8.22
C SER A 127 -9.35 1.48 7.11
N LEU A 128 -8.23 0.79 7.37
CA LEU A 128 -7.17 0.59 6.38
C LEU A 128 -7.65 -0.23 5.18
N LEU A 129 -8.42 -1.28 5.41
CA LEU A 129 -8.97 -2.10 4.33
C LEU A 129 -10.00 -1.30 3.51
N ALA A 130 -10.79 -0.44 4.13
CA ALA A 130 -11.69 0.48 3.44
C ALA A 130 -10.93 1.49 2.59
N GLU A 131 -9.83 2.03 3.10
CA GLU A 131 -8.94 2.94 2.36
C GLU A 131 -8.39 2.27 1.09
N ALA A 132 -7.93 1.03 1.21
CA ALA A 132 -7.45 0.25 0.06
C ALA A 132 -8.55 0.01 -0.98
N THR A 133 -9.74 -0.39 -0.52
CA THR A 133 -10.91 -0.61 -1.38
C THR A 133 -11.27 0.65 -2.15
N HIS A 134 -11.20 1.79 -1.48
CA HIS A 134 -11.47 3.09 -2.08
C HIS A 134 -10.50 3.44 -3.20
N ALA A 135 -9.20 3.27 -2.96
CA ALA A 135 -8.16 3.53 -3.96
C ALA A 135 -8.36 2.62 -5.19
N ILE A 136 -8.65 1.34 -4.97
CA ILE A 136 -8.89 0.37 -6.03
C ILE A 136 -10.14 0.74 -6.84
N ARG A 137 -11.23 1.12 -6.17
CA ARG A 137 -12.47 1.54 -6.85
C ARG A 137 -12.26 2.79 -7.69
N THR A 138 -11.48 3.74 -7.20
CA THR A 138 -11.14 4.95 -7.96
C THR A 138 -10.34 4.59 -9.21
N LEU A 139 -9.37 3.70 -9.11
CA LEU A 139 -8.61 3.21 -10.26
C LEU A 139 -9.48 2.50 -11.29
N LYS A 140 -10.54 1.81 -10.85
CA LYS A 140 -11.54 1.18 -11.73
C LYS A 140 -12.54 2.17 -12.34
N GLY A 141 -12.42 3.46 -12.02
CA GLY A 141 -13.37 4.49 -12.45
C GLY A 141 -14.70 4.48 -11.71
N LYS A 142 -14.80 3.76 -10.58
CA LYS A 142 -16.00 3.72 -9.75
C LYS A 142 -15.93 4.78 -8.67
N ARG A 143 -16.83 5.75 -8.71
CA ARG A 143 -16.90 6.81 -7.71
C ARG A 143 -17.51 6.32 -6.39
N ARG A 144 -17.10 6.97 -5.31
CA ARG A 144 -17.58 6.69 -3.96
C ARG A 144 -19.07 7.02 -3.84
N GLY A 145 -19.90 5.98 -3.67
CA GLY A 145 -21.27 6.09 -3.15
C GLY A 145 -22.17 7.17 -3.74
N SER A 146 -21.88 7.70 -4.92
CA SER A 146 -22.83 8.57 -5.58
C SER A 146 -23.87 7.71 -6.27
N VAL A 147 -25.05 7.71 -5.70
CA VAL A 147 -26.22 7.23 -6.41
C VAL A 147 -26.47 8.21 -7.55
N TRP A 148 -26.17 7.80 -8.76
CA TRP A 148 -26.57 8.56 -9.92
C TRP A 148 -28.07 8.35 -10.11
N LEU A 149 -28.83 9.36 -9.70
CA LEU A 149 -30.19 9.50 -10.17
C LEU A 149 -30.13 10.02 -11.59
N ILE A 150 -30.33 9.11 -12.50
CA ILE A 150 -30.56 9.50 -13.88
C ILE A 150 -32.00 9.99 -13.99
#